data_d6455b1eeab5674047dd066e2695dc57
#
_entry.id   d6455b1eeab5674047dd066e2695dc57
#
_cell.length_a   1.000
_cell.length_b   1.000
_cell.length_c   1.000
_cell.angle_alpha   90.00
_cell.angle_beta   90.00
_cell.angle_gamma   90.00
#
_symmetry.space_group_name_H-M   'P 1'
#
loop_
_entity.id
_entity.type
_entity.pdbx_description
1 polymer ?
#
loop_
_entity_poly.entity_id
_entity_poly.type
_entity_poly.pdbx_seq_one_letter_code
_entity_poly.pdbx_strand_id
1 'polypeptide(L)'
;MHPDALAARLACILLGYLFGSFLTAEVVAHVVSGKSARQLGTGNPGMANIMAQLGKGAGLLTLAGDTLKTVAACGAAYYATAPLIGQASILYAGLGAVLGHNYPAWARFRGGKGVAVTCVWLVLYLPFWGTLCCIAGGALVLWLGYLPLGAVVIPALAILPAWLSYGPESGILTLALAIMMFSRHYHGLLRIRQGTEPRFFQRRNPK
;
A
#
# COMPACT_ATOMS: atom_id res chain seq x y z
N MET A 1 -8.72 28.09 4.89
CA MET A 1 -9.33 26.75 5.15
C MET A 1 -10.04 26.82 6.48
N HIS A 2 -11.31 26.38 6.53
CA HIS A 2 -12.09 26.41 7.78
C HIS A 2 -11.42 25.48 8.82
N PRO A 3 -11.33 25.87 10.11
CA PRO A 3 -10.66 25.04 11.15
C PRO A 3 -11.18 23.62 11.21
N ASP A 4 -12.48 23.41 11.07
CA ASP A 4 -13.11 22.09 11.09
C ASP A 4 -12.65 21.19 9.91
N ALA A 5 -12.41 21.79 8.74
CA ALA A 5 -11.94 21.06 7.57
C ALA A 5 -10.47 20.60 7.75
N LEU A 6 -9.64 21.37 8.46
CA LEU A 6 -8.28 20.95 8.81
C LEU A 6 -8.31 19.82 9.85
N ALA A 7 -9.12 19.99 10.89
CA ALA A 7 -9.28 18.95 11.92
C ALA A 7 -9.78 17.61 11.32
N ALA A 8 -10.73 17.67 10.38
CA ALA A 8 -11.23 16.49 9.68
C ALA A 8 -10.13 15.78 8.88
N ARG A 9 -9.27 16.53 8.16
CA ARG A 9 -8.13 15.96 7.42
C ARG A 9 -7.13 15.25 8.34
N LEU A 10 -6.79 15.89 9.45
CA LEU A 10 -5.88 15.30 10.44
C LEU A 10 -6.47 14.05 11.09
N ALA A 11 -7.76 14.08 11.42
CA ALA A 11 -8.48 12.92 11.94
C ALA A 11 -8.48 11.75 10.94
N CYS A 12 -8.69 12.02 9.64
CA CYS A 12 -8.62 11.00 8.60
C CYS A 12 -7.22 10.38 8.50
N ILE A 13 -6.15 11.18 8.55
CA ILE A 13 -4.76 10.66 8.55
C ILE A 13 -4.54 9.77 9.77
N LEU A 14 -4.92 10.22 10.96
CA LEU A 14 -4.74 9.48 12.20
C LEU A 14 -5.51 8.15 12.17
N LEU A 15 -6.77 8.19 11.78
CA LEU A 15 -7.61 7.00 11.65
C LEU A 15 -7.00 6.02 10.65
N GLY A 16 -6.63 6.51 9.46
CA GLY A 16 -5.96 5.73 8.45
C GLY A 16 -4.67 5.10 8.95
N TYR A 17 -3.84 5.87 9.66
CA TYR A 17 -2.59 5.38 10.25
C TYR A 17 -2.82 4.27 11.27
N LEU A 18 -3.81 4.41 12.14
CA LEU A 18 -4.13 3.38 13.14
C LEU A 18 -4.54 2.06 12.47
N PHE A 19 -5.47 2.08 11.52
CA PHE A 19 -5.85 0.89 10.76
C PHE A 19 -4.68 0.33 9.95
N GLY A 20 -3.93 1.19 9.26
CA GLY A 20 -2.77 0.81 8.46
C GLY A 20 -1.68 0.14 9.28
N SER A 21 -1.47 0.58 10.52
CA SER A 21 -0.47 0.04 11.44
C SER A 21 -0.71 -1.42 11.83
N PHE A 22 -1.92 -1.94 11.65
CA PHE A 22 -2.18 -3.36 11.80
C PHE A 22 -1.51 -4.13 10.66
N LEU A 23 -0.49 -4.92 10.98
CA LEU A 23 0.26 -5.73 10.00
C LEU A 23 -0.32 -7.15 9.92
N THR A 24 -1.23 -7.39 8.98
CA THR A 24 -1.83 -8.71 8.75
C THR A 24 -0.78 -9.79 8.55
N ALA A 25 0.32 -9.47 7.86
CA ALA A 25 1.42 -10.39 7.62
C ALA A 25 2.08 -10.92 8.90
N GLU A 26 2.18 -10.10 9.98
CA GLU A 26 2.72 -10.54 11.27
C GLU A 26 1.77 -11.53 11.94
N VAL A 27 0.47 -11.26 11.92
CA VAL A 27 -0.54 -12.17 12.49
C VAL A 27 -0.53 -13.50 11.75
N VAL A 28 -0.60 -13.48 10.40
CA VAL A 28 -0.61 -14.68 9.58
C VAL A 28 0.67 -15.49 9.77
N ALA A 29 1.85 -14.84 9.77
CA ALA A 29 3.12 -15.51 9.97
C ALA A 29 3.17 -16.20 11.33
N HIS A 30 2.74 -15.52 12.39
CA HIS A 30 2.74 -16.06 13.74
C HIS A 30 1.79 -17.25 13.87
N VAL A 31 0.56 -17.14 13.37
CA VAL A 31 -0.45 -18.21 13.44
C VAL A 31 -0.02 -19.45 12.65
N VAL A 32 0.56 -19.26 11.45
CA VAL A 32 0.91 -20.38 10.56
C VAL A 32 2.24 -21.03 10.90
N SER A 33 3.22 -20.26 11.40
CA SER A 33 4.60 -20.75 11.58
C SER A 33 5.20 -20.53 12.97
N GLY A 34 4.50 -19.85 13.88
CA GLY A 34 5.04 -19.45 15.18
C GLY A 34 6.13 -18.37 15.11
N LYS A 35 6.44 -17.82 13.92
CA LYS A 35 7.52 -16.87 13.68
C LYS A 35 6.96 -15.51 13.27
N SER A 36 7.71 -14.42 13.56
CA SER A 36 7.43 -13.11 12.99
C SER A 36 7.68 -13.11 11.47
N ALA A 37 6.87 -12.36 10.71
CA ALA A 37 7.08 -12.16 9.27
C ALA A 37 8.49 -11.62 8.94
N ARG A 38 9.10 -10.92 9.89
CA ARG A 38 10.46 -10.37 9.78
C ARG A 38 11.57 -11.44 9.86
N GLN A 39 11.25 -12.58 10.42
CA GLN A 39 12.16 -13.74 10.49
C GLN A 39 12.04 -14.65 9.25
N LEU A 40 11.12 -14.34 8.34
CA LEU A 40 10.83 -15.14 7.17
C LEU A 40 11.35 -14.47 5.89
N GLY A 41 12.06 -15.20 5.06
CA GLY A 41 12.48 -14.81 3.72
C GLY A 41 13.19 -13.45 3.65
N THR A 42 12.51 -12.46 3.03
CA THR A 42 13.06 -11.10 2.89
C THR A 42 12.90 -10.23 4.14
N GLY A 43 12.21 -10.72 5.17
CA GLY A 43 11.87 -9.94 6.35
C GLY A 43 10.80 -8.88 6.15
N ASN A 44 10.22 -8.78 4.95
CA ASN A 44 9.18 -7.80 4.66
C ASN A 44 7.80 -8.32 5.10
N PRO A 45 7.08 -7.63 6.01
CA PRO A 45 5.74 -8.06 6.44
C PRO A 45 4.68 -7.68 5.40
N GLY A 46 4.60 -8.46 4.33
CA GLY A 46 3.65 -8.26 3.24
C GLY A 46 3.38 -9.54 2.45
N MET A 47 2.30 -9.51 1.68
CA MET A 47 1.72 -10.65 0.95
C MET A 47 2.77 -11.45 0.18
N ALA A 48 3.62 -10.82 -0.61
CA ALA A 48 4.57 -11.52 -1.49
C ALA A 48 5.61 -12.34 -0.70
N ASN A 49 6.11 -11.81 0.43
CA ASN A 49 7.03 -12.54 1.30
C ASN A 49 6.32 -13.71 1.99
N ILE A 50 5.14 -13.47 2.55
CA ILE A 50 4.34 -14.52 3.22
C ILE A 50 3.96 -15.62 2.23
N MET A 51 3.52 -15.26 1.03
CA MET A 51 3.21 -16.24 -0.03
C MET A 51 4.42 -17.09 -0.40
N ALA A 52 5.58 -16.48 -0.52
CA ALA A 52 6.82 -17.18 -0.89
C ALA A 52 7.34 -18.13 0.21
N GLN A 53 7.06 -17.83 1.49
CA GLN A 53 7.57 -18.61 2.62
C GLN A 53 6.54 -19.59 3.20
N LEU A 54 5.27 -19.23 3.23
CA LEU A 54 4.20 -19.99 3.89
C LEU A 54 3.10 -20.48 2.93
N GLY A 55 3.28 -20.24 1.64
CA GLY A 55 2.37 -20.71 0.59
C GLY A 55 1.28 -19.71 0.22
N LYS A 56 0.55 -20.08 -0.86
CA LYS A 56 -0.45 -19.20 -1.51
C LYS A 56 -1.58 -18.78 -0.57
N GLY A 57 -2.09 -19.72 0.25
CA GLY A 57 -3.20 -19.45 1.19
C GLY A 57 -2.83 -18.36 2.22
N ALA A 58 -1.66 -18.49 2.84
CA ALA A 58 -1.16 -17.49 3.79
C ALA A 58 -0.93 -16.12 3.13
N GLY A 59 -0.40 -16.10 1.91
CA GLY A 59 -0.25 -14.88 1.13
C GLY A 59 -1.58 -14.21 0.80
N LEU A 60 -2.57 -14.97 0.36
CA LEU A 60 -3.92 -14.46 0.06
C LEU A 60 -4.64 -13.95 1.31
N LEU A 61 -4.50 -14.62 2.44
CA LEU A 61 -5.04 -14.16 3.72
C LEU A 61 -4.41 -12.83 4.14
N THR A 62 -3.09 -12.69 3.94
CA THR A 62 -2.39 -11.43 4.17
C THR A 62 -2.93 -10.31 3.27
N LEU A 63 -3.13 -10.58 1.97
CA LEU A 63 -3.70 -9.63 1.03
C LEU A 63 -5.13 -9.23 1.42
N ALA A 64 -5.97 -10.20 1.79
CA ALA A 64 -7.33 -9.95 2.23
C ALA A 64 -7.39 -9.03 3.47
N GLY A 65 -6.56 -9.28 4.48
CA GLY A 65 -6.51 -8.44 5.66
C GLY A 65 -5.97 -7.03 5.38
N ASP A 66 -4.95 -6.89 4.51
CA ASP A 66 -4.46 -5.57 4.09
C ASP A 66 -5.52 -4.81 3.26
N THR A 67 -6.32 -5.51 2.46
CA THR A 67 -7.47 -4.93 1.76
C THR A 67 -8.55 -4.49 2.74
N LEU A 68 -8.98 -5.37 3.63
CA LEU A 68 -10.05 -5.09 4.59
C LEU A 68 -9.73 -3.91 5.51
N LYS A 69 -8.52 -3.84 6.06
CA LYS A 69 -8.12 -2.71 6.91
C LYS A 69 -8.13 -1.38 6.15
N THR A 70 -7.75 -1.39 4.86
CA THR A 70 -7.73 -0.18 4.04
C THR A 70 -9.15 0.28 3.69
N VAL A 71 -10.02 -0.66 3.32
CA VAL A 71 -11.44 -0.38 3.08
C VAL A 71 -12.11 0.15 4.36
N ALA A 72 -11.84 -0.48 5.50
CA ALA A 72 -12.39 -0.05 6.79
C ALA A 72 -11.90 1.35 7.18
N ALA A 73 -10.61 1.66 6.99
CA ALA A 73 -10.05 2.98 7.27
C ALA A 73 -10.69 4.07 6.41
N CYS A 74 -10.75 3.85 5.10
CA CYS A 74 -11.34 4.80 4.14
C CYS A 74 -12.85 4.95 4.34
N GLY A 75 -13.56 3.84 4.57
CA GLY A 75 -14.99 3.84 4.81
C GLY A 75 -15.37 4.56 6.11
N ALA A 76 -14.68 4.27 7.21
CA ALA A 76 -14.92 4.94 8.50
C ALA A 76 -14.62 6.45 8.42
N ALA A 77 -13.51 6.83 7.79
CA ALA A 77 -13.17 8.24 7.58
C ALA A 77 -14.22 8.95 6.71
N TYR A 78 -14.62 8.34 5.62
CA TYR A 78 -15.66 8.91 4.74
C TYR A 78 -16.98 9.08 5.48
N TYR A 79 -17.46 8.07 6.18
CA TYR A 79 -18.69 8.15 6.97
C TYR A 79 -18.63 9.29 8.00
N ALA A 80 -17.51 9.47 8.69
CA ALA A 80 -17.36 10.45 9.74
C ALA A 80 -17.17 11.89 9.22
N THR A 81 -16.51 12.09 8.07
CA THR A 81 -16.01 13.42 7.69
C THR A 81 -16.43 13.89 6.28
N ALA A 82 -17.11 13.06 5.48
CA ALA A 82 -17.56 13.44 4.15
C ALA A 82 -18.46 14.70 4.12
N PRO A 83 -19.35 14.98 5.10
CA PRO A 83 -20.08 16.22 5.13
C PRO A 83 -19.22 17.50 5.19
N LEU A 84 -17.97 17.39 5.71
CA LEU A 84 -17.05 18.50 5.86
C LEU A 84 -16.05 18.60 4.69
N ILE A 85 -15.52 17.46 4.22
CA ILE A 85 -14.40 17.43 3.26
C ILE A 85 -14.61 16.50 2.06
N GLY A 86 -15.80 15.89 1.94
CA GLY A 86 -16.16 15.07 0.78
C GLY A 86 -15.17 13.94 0.51
N GLN A 87 -14.77 13.80 -0.76
CA GLN A 87 -13.83 12.77 -1.23
C GLN A 87 -12.43 12.89 -0.60
N ALA A 88 -12.04 14.06 -0.08
CA ALA A 88 -10.78 14.24 0.62
C ALA A 88 -10.68 13.34 1.86
N SER A 89 -11.80 12.90 2.45
CA SER A 89 -11.81 11.90 3.54
C SER A 89 -11.06 10.64 3.16
N ILE A 90 -11.33 10.09 1.96
CA ILE A 90 -10.67 8.89 1.45
C ILE A 90 -9.21 9.17 1.09
N LEU A 91 -8.93 10.37 0.52
CA LEU A 91 -7.55 10.78 0.19
C LEU A 91 -6.65 10.73 1.43
N TYR A 92 -7.06 11.40 2.49
CA TYR A 92 -6.27 11.51 3.72
C TYR A 92 -6.22 10.20 4.52
N ALA A 93 -7.33 9.47 4.61
CA ALA A 93 -7.36 8.18 5.30
C ALA A 93 -6.49 7.14 4.60
N GLY A 94 -6.53 7.08 3.28
CA GLY A 94 -5.69 6.17 2.53
C GLY A 94 -4.20 6.50 2.64
N LEU A 95 -3.83 7.78 2.56
CA LEU A 95 -2.46 8.23 2.83
C LEU A 95 -2.01 7.80 4.24
N GLY A 96 -2.86 8.03 5.25
CA GLY A 96 -2.64 7.55 6.62
C GLY A 96 -2.45 6.04 6.69
N ALA A 97 -3.29 5.27 5.98
CA ALA A 97 -3.21 3.81 5.96
C ALA A 97 -1.88 3.29 5.35
N VAL A 98 -1.41 3.92 4.27
CA VAL A 98 -0.09 3.60 3.68
C VAL A 98 1.04 3.97 4.63
N LEU A 99 0.98 5.13 5.28
CA LEU A 99 1.96 5.55 6.29
C LEU A 99 2.00 4.56 7.46
N GLY A 100 0.84 4.18 8.00
CA GLY A 100 0.73 3.22 9.10
C GLY A 100 1.27 1.85 8.72
N HIS A 101 0.96 1.36 7.51
CA HIS A 101 1.47 0.09 7.02
C HIS A 101 3.00 0.08 6.82
N ASN A 102 3.55 1.18 6.30
CA ASN A 102 4.98 1.28 6.01
C ASN A 102 5.81 1.59 7.26
N TYR A 103 5.26 2.37 8.18
CA TYR A 103 5.96 2.91 9.34
C TYR A 103 5.14 2.80 10.64
N PRO A 104 4.70 1.59 11.05
CA PRO A 104 3.92 1.42 12.27
C PRO A 104 4.79 1.71 13.51
N ALA A 105 4.33 2.61 14.40
CA ALA A 105 5.09 3.05 15.57
C ALA A 105 5.43 1.90 16.51
N TRP A 106 4.45 1.00 16.78
CA TRP A 106 4.65 -0.17 17.65
C TRP A 106 5.74 -1.12 17.13
N ALA A 107 6.02 -1.09 15.84
CA ALA A 107 7.02 -1.92 15.18
C ALA A 107 8.33 -1.16 14.91
N ARG A 108 8.60 -0.10 15.68
CA ARG A 108 9.77 0.77 15.53
C ARG A 108 9.88 1.35 14.11
N PHE A 109 8.75 1.73 13.54
CA PHE A 109 8.63 2.27 12.17
C PHE A 109 9.15 1.34 11.06
N ARG A 110 9.16 0.03 11.30
CA ARG A 110 9.62 -0.99 10.35
C ARG A 110 8.43 -1.85 9.90
N GLY A 111 7.65 -1.35 8.96
CA GLY A 111 6.50 -2.03 8.39
C GLY A 111 6.76 -2.64 7.02
N GLY A 112 5.67 -2.87 6.30
CA GLY A 112 5.66 -3.38 4.92
C GLY A 112 6.09 -2.34 3.89
N LYS A 113 5.78 -2.62 2.63
CA LYS A 113 6.07 -1.71 1.50
C LYS A 113 4.82 -1.02 0.93
N GLY A 114 3.64 -1.37 1.41
CA GLY A 114 2.39 -0.66 1.16
C GLY A 114 1.74 -0.86 -0.21
N VAL A 115 2.21 -1.78 -1.06
CA VAL A 115 1.68 -1.92 -2.44
C VAL A 115 0.20 -2.25 -2.45
N ALA A 116 -0.23 -3.27 -1.71
CA ALA A 116 -1.63 -3.68 -1.65
C ALA A 116 -2.52 -2.57 -1.08
N VAL A 117 -2.08 -1.93 0.01
CA VAL A 117 -2.78 -0.79 0.64
C VAL A 117 -2.92 0.38 -0.35
N THR A 118 -1.86 0.71 -1.09
CA THR A 118 -1.87 1.75 -2.13
C THR A 118 -2.84 1.42 -3.26
N CYS A 119 -2.84 0.19 -3.77
CA CYS A 119 -3.76 -0.22 -4.83
C CYS A 119 -5.22 -0.11 -4.38
N VAL A 120 -5.55 -0.63 -3.20
CA VAL A 120 -6.91 -0.56 -2.64
C VAL A 120 -7.34 0.89 -2.44
N TRP A 121 -6.47 1.71 -1.85
CA TRP A 121 -6.76 3.13 -1.67
C TRP A 121 -7.00 3.85 -2.99
N LEU A 122 -6.15 3.64 -4.01
CA LEU A 122 -6.32 4.28 -5.32
C LEU A 122 -7.64 3.86 -5.99
N VAL A 123 -8.04 2.60 -5.87
CA VAL A 123 -9.33 2.13 -6.40
C VAL A 123 -10.50 2.77 -5.67
N LEU A 124 -10.43 2.95 -4.35
CA LEU A 124 -11.48 3.62 -3.57
C LEU A 124 -11.54 5.12 -3.85
N TYR A 125 -10.38 5.77 -4.02
CA TYR A 125 -10.27 7.21 -4.20
C TYR A 125 -10.54 7.67 -5.64
N LEU A 126 -10.01 6.94 -6.62
CA LEU A 126 -10.11 7.17 -8.05
C LEU A 126 -10.65 5.88 -8.74
N PRO A 127 -11.93 5.54 -8.61
CA PRO A 127 -12.42 4.21 -9.00
C PRO A 127 -12.05 3.81 -10.42
N PHE A 128 -12.26 4.68 -11.39
CA PHE A 128 -11.92 4.42 -12.78
C PHE A 128 -10.39 4.48 -13.02
N TRP A 129 -9.77 5.63 -12.76
CA TRP A 129 -8.35 5.83 -13.02
C TRP A 129 -7.43 5.00 -12.13
N GLY A 130 -7.76 4.86 -10.86
CA GLY A 130 -7.00 4.01 -9.92
C GLY A 130 -7.01 2.55 -10.34
N THR A 131 -8.15 2.05 -10.82
CA THR A 131 -8.26 0.70 -11.38
C THR A 131 -7.38 0.55 -12.61
N LEU A 132 -7.42 1.50 -13.55
CA LEU A 132 -6.56 1.46 -14.75
C LEU A 132 -5.07 1.52 -14.39
N CYS A 133 -4.66 2.35 -13.42
CA CYS A 133 -3.28 2.41 -12.94
C CYS A 133 -2.84 1.07 -12.33
N CYS A 134 -3.72 0.43 -11.54
CA CYS A 134 -3.43 -0.88 -10.95
C CYS A 134 -3.33 -1.97 -12.02
N ILE A 135 -4.19 -1.96 -13.04
CA ILE A 135 -4.13 -2.90 -14.17
C ILE A 135 -2.84 -2.69 -14.94
N ALA A 136 -2.47 -1.44 -15.28
CA ALA A 136 -1.25 -1.12 -16.02
C ALA A 136 0.01 -1.56 -15.25
N GLY A 137 0.10 -1.25 -13.95
CA GLY A 137 1.23 -1.68 -13.12
C GLY A 137 1.26 -3.19 -12.91
N GLY A 138 0.09 -3.83 -12.76
CA GLY A 138 -0.03 -5.29 -12.69
C GLY A 138 0.42 -5.95 -14.00
N ALA A 139 -0.02 -5.45 -15.16
CA ALA A 139 0.42 -5.93 -16.47
C ALA A 139 1.94 -5.79 -16.66
N LEU A 140 2.52 -4.68 -16.21
CA LEU A 140 3.97 -4.48 -16.22
C LEU A 140 4.70 -5.53 -15.38
N VAL A 141 4.17 -5.85 -14.18
CA VAL A 141 4.73 -6.91 -13.32
C VAL A 141 4.60 -8.28 -13.97
N LEU A 142 3.46 -8.58 -14.60
CA LEU A 142 3.24 -9.83 -15.32
C LEU A 142 4.21 -9.99 -16.50
N TRP A 143 4.46 -8.90 -17.24
CA TRP A 143 5.34 -8.89 -18.41
C TRP A 143 6.82 -9.00 -18.04
N LEU A 144 7.30 -8.16 -17.09
CA LEU A 144 8.71 -8.08 -16.75
C LEU A 144 9.12 -8.99 -15.57
N GLY A 145 8.17 -9.39 -14.75
CA GLY A 145 8.39 -10.24 -13.57
C GLY A 145 8.85 -9.51 -12.31
N TYR A 146 8.91 -8.17 -12.28
CA TYR A 146 9.47 -7.40 -11.18
C TYR A 146 8.42 -6.61 -10.39
N LEU A 147 8.11 -7.04 -9.17
CA LEU A 147 7.19 -6.35 -8.27
C LEU A 147 7.54 -4.88 -7.98
N PRO A 148 8.83 -4.49 -7.79
CA PRO A 148 9.19 -3.10 -7.53
C PRO A 148 8.78 -2.13 -8.64
N LEU A 149 8.74 -2.56 -9.91
CA LEU A 149 8.33 -1.72 -11.03
C LEU A 149 6.84 -1.36 -10.94
N GLY A 150 5.97 -2.35 -10.76
CA GLY A 150 4.54 -2.08 -10.60
C GLY A 150 4.25 -1.20 -9.38
N ALA A 151 4.94 -1.46 -8.27
CA ALA A 151 4.78 -0.70 -7.04
C ALA A 151 5.05 0.81 -7.19
N VAL A 152 5.99 1.19 -8.07
CA VAL A 152 6.35 2.59 -8.32
C VAL A 152 5.49 3.19 -9.44
N VAL A 153 5.22 2.42 -10.48
CA VAL A 153 4.48 2.89 -11.66
C VAL A 153 3.01 3.17 -11.33
N ILE A 154 2.36 2.33 -10.51
CA ILE A 154 0.94 2.51 -10.15
C ILE A 154 0.67 3.90 -9.56
N PRO A 155 1.29 4.33 -8.46
CA PRO A 155 1.02 5.65 -7.90
C PRO A 155 1.54 6.79 -8.79
N ALA A 156 2.60 6.60 -9.57
CA ALA A 156 3.11 7.60 -10.49
C ALA A 156 2.10 7.91 -11.60
N LEU A 157 1.47 6.90 -12.19
CA LEU A 157 0.42 7.07 -13.19
C LEU A 157 -0.85 7.75 -12.61
N ALA A 158 -1.12 7.60 -11.32
CA ALA A 158 -2.27 8.17 -10.67
C ALA A 158 -2.17 9.68 -10.37
N ILE A 159 -0.97 10.29 -10.44
CA ILE A 159 -0.74 11.70 -10.07
C ILE A 159 -1.59 12.64 -10.95
N LEU A 160 -1.46 12.51 -12.26
CA LEU A 160 -2.18 13.38 -13.20
C LEU A 160 -3.72 13.19 -13.13
N PRO A 161 -4.24 11.96 -13.14
CA PRO A 161 -5.67 11.75 -12.91
C PRO A 161 -6.18 12.33 -11.59
N ALA A 162 -5.43 12.19 -10.50
CA ALA A 162 -5.80 12.75 -9.20
C ALA A 162 -5.86 14.28 -9.25
N TRP A 163 -4.89 14.92 -9.89
CA TRP A 163 -4.87 16.36 -10.09
C TRP A 163 -6.05 16.85 -10.92
N LEU A 164 -6.31 16.21 -12.04
CA LEU A 164 -7.39 16.63 -12.95
C LEU A 164 -8.79 16.37 -12.38
N SER A 165 -8.96 15.29 -11.60
CA SER A 165 -10.27 14.92 -11.04
C SER A 165 -10.64 15.73 -9.78
N TYR A 166 -9.66 16.01 -8.91
CA TYR A 166 -9.91 16.56 -7.57
C TYR A 166 -8.99 17.74 -7.21
N GLY A 167 -8.23 18.27 -8.17
CA GLY A 167 -7.45 19.49 -8.03
C GLY A 167 -6.05 19.29 -7.40
N PRO A 168 -5.34 20.42 -7.13
CA PRO A 168 -3.95 20.41 -6.73
C PRO A 168 -3.65 19.65 -5.45
N GLU A 169 -4.52 19.74 -4.44
CA GLU A 169 -4.38 19.03 -3.15
C GLU A 169 -4.23 17.51 -3.38
N SER A 170 -5.09 16.97 -4.23
CA SER A 170 -5.09 15.57 -4.58
C SER A 170 -3.84 15.13 -5.34
N GLY A 171 -3.43 15.91 -6.34
CA GLY A 171 -2.23 15.64 -7.11
C GLY A 171 -0.97 15.68 -6.26
N ILE A 172 -0.82 16.69 -5.38
CA ILE A 172 0.34 16.83 -4.49
C ILE A 172 0.44 15.66 -3.50
N LEU A 173 -0.67 15.24 -2.89
CA LEU A 173 -0.67 14.13 -1.95
C LEU A 173 -0.43 12.79 -2.65
N THR A 174 -0.93 12.60 -3.86
CA THR A 174 -0.63 11.42 -4.69
C THR A 174 0.84 11.41 -5.11
N LEU A 175 1.44 12.56 -5.42
CA LEU A 175 2.88 12.68 -5.68
C LEU A 175 3.69 12.33 -4.42
N ALA A 176 3.32 12.83 -3.25
CA ALA A 176 3.98 12.47 -2.00
C ALA A 176 3.94 10.97 -1.74
N LEU A 177 2.81 10.32 -2.02
CA LEU A 177 2.69 8.87 -1.98
C LEU A 177 3.63 8.20 -2.99
N ALA A 178 3.67 8.65 -4.23
CA ALA A 178 4.54 8.07 -5.25
C ALA A 178 6.02 8.16 -4.85
N ILE A 179 6.45 9.28 -4.27
CA ILE A 179 7.80 9.45 -3.71
C ILE A 179 8.05 8.45 -2.56
N MET A 180 7.10 8.30 -1.66
CA MET A 180 7.20 7.31 -0.58
C MET A 180 7.30 5.90 -1.13
N MET A 181 6.49 5.52 -2.10
CA MET A 181 6.55 4.20 -2.74
C MET A 181 7.88 3.99 -3.46
N PHE A 182 8.39 4.99 -4.15
CA PHE A 182 9.73 4.95 -4.76
C PHE A 182 10.81 4.67 -3.70
N SER A 183 10.80 5.41 -2.58
CA SER A 183 11.78 5.22 -1.50
C SER A 183 11.74 3.80 -0.91
N ARG A 184 10.54 3.24 -0.73
CA ARG A 184 10.36 1.87 -0.20
C ARG A 184 10.80 0.77 -1.18
N HIS A 185 10.84 1.08 -2.47
CA HIS A 185 11.22 0.13 -3.53
C HIS A 185 12.57 0.43 -4.18
N TYR A 186 13.26 1.50 -3.79
CA TYR A 186 14.53 1.94 -4.35
C TYR A 186 15.57 0.83 -4.45
N HIS A 187 15.82 0.09 -3.38
CA HIS A 187 16.78 -1.03 -3.40
C HIS A 187 16.35 -2.16 -4.36
N GLY A 188 15.04 -2.41 -4.52
CA GLY A 188 14.54 -3.35 -5.52
C GLY A 188 14.80 -2.88 -6.95
N LEU A 189 14.60 -1.58 -7.21
CA LEU A 189 14.91 -0.98 -8.52
C LEU A 189 16.40 -1.03 -8.84
N LEU A 190 17.26 -0.78 -7.85
CA LEU A 190 18.72 -0.94 -8.02
C LEU A 190 19.10 -2.38 -8.36
N ARG A 191 18.52 -3.38 -7.67
CA ARG A 191 18.77 -4.79 -7.96
C ARG A 191 18.26 -5.19 -9.36
N ILE A 192 17.16 -4.61 -9.85
CA ILE A 192 16.72 -4.81 -11.23
C ILE A 192 17.80 -4.34 -12.21
N ARG A 193 18.32 -3.12 -12.00
CA ARG A 193 19.40 -2.57 -12.83
C ARG A 193 20.67 -3.44 -12.81
N GLN A 194 20.95 -4.08 -11.67
CA GLN A 194 22.09 -4.97 -11.46
C GLN A 194 21.82 -6.42 -11.93
N GLY A 195 20.62 -6.73 -12.40
CA GLY A 195 20.23 -8.10 -12.80
C GLY A 195 20.09 -9.09 -11.63
N THR A 196 20.02 -8.61 -10.38
CA THR A 196 19.99 -9.44 -9.16
C THR A 196 18.63 -9.50 -8.47
N GLU A 197 17.61 -8.73 -8.94
CA GLU A 197 16.25 -8.81 -8.40
C GLU A 197 15.56 -10.09 -8.85
N PRO A 198 15.04 -10.91 -7.92
CA PRO A 198 14.34 -12.14 -8.29
C PRO A 198 13.04 -11.82 -9.01
N ARG A 199 12.75 -12.55 -10.09
CA ARG A 199 11.45 -12.46 -10.78
C ARG A 199 10.36 -13.11 -9.94
N PHE A 200 9.21 -12.49 -9.86
CA PHE A 200 8.08 -12.94 -9.03
C PHE A 200 7.57 -14.33 -9.40
N PHE A 201 7.63 -14.69 -10.68
CA PHE A 201 7.15 -15.97 -11.21
C PHE A 201 8.24 -17.04 -11.38
N GLN A 202 9.49 -16.74 -11.09
CA GLN A 202 10.51 -17.79 -11.08
C GLN A 202 10.26 -18.72 -9.89
N ARG A 203 9.88 -19.98 -10.18
CA ARG A 203 9.90 -21.04 -9.18
C ARG A 203 11.31 -21.07 -8.54
N ARG A 204 11.41 -20.78 -7.27
CA ARG A 204 12.59 -21.16 -6.51
C ARG A 204 12.63 -22.69 -6.57
N ASN A 205 13.58 -23.25 -7.33
CA ASN A 205 13.93 -24.66 -7.14
C ASN A 205 14.38 -24.78 -5.69
N PRO A 206 13.74 -25.59 -4.86
CA PRO A 206 14.27 -25.91 -3.54
C PRO A 206 15.61 -26.60 -3.78
N LYS A 207 16.70 -25.99 -3.27
CA LYS A 207 17.97 -26.70 -3.07
C LYS A 207 17.84 -27.63 -1.90
#